data_59cf76f0bde909265752d5c27e278fca
#
_entry.id   59cf76f0bde909265752d5c27e278fca
#
_cell.length_a   1.000
_cell.length_b   1.000
_cell.length_c   1.000
_cell.angle_alpha   90.00
_cell.angle_beta   90.00
_cell.angle_gamma   90.00
#
_symmetry.space_group_name_H-M   'P 1'
#
loop_
_entity.id
_entity.type
_entity.pdbx_description
1 polymer ?
#
loop_
_entity_poly.entity_id
_entity_poly.type
_entity_poly.pdbx_seq_one_letter_code
_entity_poly.pdbx_strand_id
1 'polypeptide(L)'
;KETQLKLGQLTGAKILITGSVFRSGDNNYVVAKLIGVETGKVLPAAAKGGSAATDLVSELAVKVAGQLTARSRQLMPKSKTALSVAGELSGTVKGNGRKVYVKISESISTPAIDPAAETELKKLLIALGFEVVEDRQDAEFLFLGEGLATDSGRYQNFSSSTARLELNLYKGKQILLSDRQKETVAGPSYVIAAKDALARSSLELARRMLPALK
;
A
#
# COMPACT_ATOMS: atom_id res chain seq x y z
N LYS A 1 -7.56 17.52 -9.39
CA LYS A 1 -6.42 16.68 -8.91
C LYS A 1 -6.90 15.60 -7.93
N GLU A 2 -7.70 15.97 -6.94
CA GLU A 2 -8.27 15.05 -5.94
C GLU A 2 -9.20 14.01 -6.56
N THR A 3 -10.06 14.40 -7.50
CA THR A 3 -10.98 13.50 -8.22
C THR A 3 -10.23 12.46 -9.05
N GLN A 4 -9.10 12.84 -9.67
CA GLN A 4 -8.28 11.94 -10.48
C GLN A 4 -7.57 10.91 -9.62
N LEU A 5 -7.06 11.29 -8.44
CA LEU A 5 -6.46 10.36 -7.48
C LEU A 5 -7.50 9.39 -6.92
N LYS A 6 -8.71 9.88 -6.59
CA LYS A 6 -9.84 9.02 -6.17
C LYS A 6 -10.21 7.99 -7.24
N LEU A 7 -10.27 8.41 -8.51
CA LEU A 7 -10.54 7.50 -9.62
C LEU A 7 -9.45 6.43 -9.73
N GLY A 8 -8.18 6.82 -9.64
CA GLY A 8 -7.06 5.89 -9.66
C GLY A 8 -7.12 4.88 -8.51
N GLN A 9 -7.47 5.32 -7.31
CA GLN A 9 -7.64 4.46 -6.15
C GLN A 9 -8.79 3.46 -6.32
N LEU A 10 -9.92 3.92 -6.86
CA LEU A 10 -11.09 3.08 -7.14
C LEU A 10 -10.83 2.03 -8.22
N THR A 11 -10.00 2.36 -9.21
CA THR A 11 -9.66 1.42 -10.30
C THR A 11 -8.48 0.51 -9.99
N GLY A 12 -7.79 0.69 -8.86
CA GLY A 12 -6.54 -0.01 -8.54
C GLY A 12 -5.38 0.33 -9.46
N ALA A 13 -5.51 1.38 -10.26
CA ALA A 13 -4.45 1.85 -11.13
C ALA A 13 -3.25 2.31 -10.29
N LYS A 14 -2.07 1.80 -10.60
CA LYS A 14 -0.83 2.25 -9.94
C LYS A 14 -0.34 3.58 -10.51
N ILE A 15 -0.60 3.81 -11.79
CA ILE A 15 -0.24 5.03 -12.52
C ILE A 15 -1.45 5.49 -13.31
N LEU A 16 -1.81 6.75 -13.14
CA LEU A 16 -2.83 7.42 -13.92
C LEU A 16 -2.16 8.34 -14.93
N ILE A 17 -2.63 8.31 -16.17
CA ILE A 17 -2.17 9.22 -17.23
C ILE A 17 -3.30 10.16 -17.58
N THR A 18 -3.06 11.46 -17.49
CA THR A 18 -3.98 12.50 -17.89
C THR A 18 -3.31 13.40 -18.92
N GLY A 19 -4.08 13.93 -19.85
CA GLY A 19 -3.54 14.80 -20.89
C GLY A 19 -4.43 15.99 -21.18
N SER A 20 -3.85 16.96 -21.87
CA SER A 20 -4.54 18.12 -22.42
C SER A 20 -3.90 18.55 -23.73
N VAL A 21 -4.72 19.10 -24.61
CA VAL A 21 -4.28 19.70 -25.87
C VAL A 21 -4.69 21.16 -25.86
N PHE A 22 -3.78 22.05 -26.21
CA PHE A 22 -4.09 23.48 -26.37
C PHE A 22 -3.21 24.10 -27.46
N ARG A 23 -3.66 25.21 -28.00
CA ARG A 23 -2.93 25.99 -28.99
C ARG A 23 -2.44 27.31 -28.36
N SER A 24 -1.21 27.68 -28.70
CA SER A 24 -0.64 28.97 -28.30
C SER A 24 0.20 29.52 -29.47
N GLY A 25 -0.22 30.66 -30.04
CA GLY A 25 0.31 31.18 -31.28
C GLY A 25 0.13 30.17 -32.43
N ASP A 26 1.17 29.93 -33.19
CA ASP A 26 1.18 29.00 -34.32
C ASP A 26 1.48 27.54 -33.94
N ASN A 27 1.66 27.26 -32.62
CA ASN A 27 1.99 25.93 -32.16
C ASN A 27 0.83 25.26 -31.42
N ASN A 28 0.67 23.98 -31.68
CA ASN A 28 -0.12 23.06 -30.85
C ASN A 28 0.76 22.47 -29.77
N TYR A 29 0.20 22.31 -28.61
CA TYR A 29 0.82 21.67 -27.43
C TYR A 29 -0.02 20.48 -26.99
N VAL A 30 0.60 19.33 -26.87
CA VAL A 30 -0.01 18.13 -26.30
C VAL A 30 0.80 17.78 -25.05
N VAL A 31 0.13 17.75 -23.89
CA VAL A 31 0.77 17.54 -22.59
C VAL A 31 0.16 16.33 -21.92
N ALA A 32 0.98 15.48 -21.34
CA ALA A 32 0.56 14.39 -20.48
C ALA A 32 1.19 14.54 -19.09
N LYS A 33 0.48 14.03 -18.08
CA LYS A 33 0.95 13.90 -16.70
C LYS A 33 0.79 12.44 -16.28
N LEU A 34 1.88 11.80 -15.92
CA LEU A 34 1.90 10.47 -15.34
C LEU A 34 1.88 10.65 -13.83
N ILE A 35 0.84 10.16 -13.18
CA ILE A 35 0.59 10.39 -11.75
C ILE A 35 0.64 9.05 -11.03
N GLY A 36 1.56 8.89 -10.09
CA GLY A 36 1.54 7.75 -9.18
C GLY A 36 0.38 7.87 -8.21
N VAL A 37 -0.57 6.95 -8.27
CA VAL A 37 -1.83 7.04 -7.52
C VAL A 37 -1.60 6.99 -6.00
N GLU A 38 -0.70 6.15 -5.56
CA GLU A 38 -0.38 5.99 -4.12
C GLU A 38 0.71 7.00 -3.66
N THR A 39 1.62 7.39 -4.55
CA THR A 39 2.75 8.27 -4.18
C THR A 39 2.44 9.76 -4.36
N GLY A 40 1.42 10.10 -5.14
CA GLY A 40 1.11 11.48 -5.54
C GLY A 40 2.18 12.13 -6.44
N LYS A 41 3.25 11.41 -6.79
CA LYS A 41 4.32 11.92 -7.67
C LYS A 41 3.81 12.09 -9.09
N VAL A 42 4.31 13.12 -9.77
CA VAL A 42 3.91 13.46 -11.13
C VAL A 42 5.14 13.59 -12.02
N LEU A 43 5.11 12.91 -13.16
CA LEU A 43 6.09 13.09 -14.26
C LEU A 43 5.38 13.73 -15.45
N PRO A 44 5.80 14.90 -15.90
CA PRO A 44 5.22 15.54 -17.08
C PRO A 44 5.89 15.03 -18.36
N ALA A 45 5.11 14.94 -19.44
CA ALA A 45 5.60 14.76 -20.80
C ALA A 45 4.89 15.77 -21.71
N ALA A 46 5.58 16.28 -22.73
CA ALA A 46 5.00 17.24 -23.67
C ALA A 46 5.57 17.04 -25.08
N ALA A 47 4.71 17.28 -26.06
CA ALA A 47 5.08 17.48 -27.47
C ALA A 47 4.55 18.85 -27.93
N LYS A 48 5.28 19.50 -28.81
CA LYS A 48 5.00 20.85 -29.33
C LYS A 48 5.37 20.92 -30.79
N GLY A 49 4.51 21.52 -31.62
CA GLY A 49 4.83 21.78 -33.04
C GLY A 49 3.72 22.52 -33.76
N GLY A 50 4.03 22.97 -34.97
CA GLY A 50 3.05 23.54 -35.89
C GLY A 50 2.21 22.49 -36.63
N SER A 51 2.55 21.19 -36.48
CA SER A 51 1.82 20.05 -37.06
C SER A 51 0.42 19.87 -36.48
N ALA A 52 -0.39 19.03 -37.13
CA ALA A 52 -1.68 18.65 -36.57
C ALA A 52 -1.52 18.03 -35.14
N ALA A 53 -2.48 18.27 -34.28
CA ALA A 53 -2.42 17.75 -32.89
C ALA A 53 -2.32 16.21 -32.86
N THR A 54 -2.83 15.50 -33.86
CA THR A 54 -2.74 14.04 -34.05
C THR A 54 -1.30 13.54 -34.15
N ASP A 55 -0.44 14.26 -34.87
CA ASP A 55 0.97 13.88 -35.07
C ASP A 55 1.73 14.03 -33.77
N LEU A 56 1.46 15.11 -33.02
CA LEU A 56 2.04 15.37 -31.71
C LEU A 56 1.60 14.36 -30.66
N VAL A 57 0.40 13.77 -30.79
CA VAL A 57 -0.04 12.69 -29.88
C VAL A 57 0.84 11.46 -30.04
N SER A 58 1.21 11.09 -31.28
CA SER A 58 2.11 9.96 -31.54
C SER A 58 3.50 10.20 -30.93
N GLU A 59 4.07 11.39 -31.09
CA GLU A 59 5.33 11.78 -30.45
C GLU A 59 5.23 11.73 -28.93
N LEU A 60 4.14 12.27 -28.38
CA LEU A 60 3.90 12.25 -26.93
C LEU A 60 3.77 10.82 -26.41
N ALA A 61 3.11 9.92 -27.14
CA ALA A 61 2.96 8.52 -26.74
C ALA A 61 4.33 7.82 -26.58
N VAL A 62 5.25 8.06 -27.51
CA VAL A 62 6.62 7.54 -27.41
C VAL A 62 7.34 8.09 -26.17
N LYS A 63 7.23 9.40 -25.91
CA LYS A 63 7.82 10.02 -24.71
C LYS A 63 7.23 9.45 -23.41
N VAL A 64 5.92 9.26 -23.36
CA VAL A 64 5.22 8.65 -22.21
C VAL A 64 5.67 7.22 -21.99
N ALA A 65 5.74 6.41 -23.06
CA ALA A 65 6.24 5.03 -22.98
C ALA A 65 7.68 4.97 -22.47
N GLY A 66 8.56 5.83 -22.99
CA GLY A 66 9.94 5.95 -22.52
C GLY A 66 10.05 6.33 -21.05
N GLN A 67 9.24 7.29 -20.57
CA GLN A 67 9.20 7.66 -19.16
C GLN A 67 8.65 6.52 -18.27
N LEU A 68 7.64 5.80 -18.70
CA LEU A 68 7.12 4.65 -17.98
C LEU A 68 8.19 3.56 -17.82
N THR A 69 8.88 3.24 -18.91
CA THR A 69 9.96 2.23 -18.89
C THR A 69 11.10 2.65 -17.95
N ALA A 70 11.54 3.90 -18.03
CA ALA A 70 12.70 4.38 -17.27
C ALA A 70 12.39 4.75 -15.82
N ARG A 71 11.17 5.23 -15.54
CA ARG A 71 10.85 5.91 -14.26
C ARG A 71 9.59 5.41 -13.57
N SER A 72 8.94 4.35 -14.01
CA SER A 72 7.72 3.81 -13.36
C SER A 72 7.93 3.52 -11.87
N ARG A 73 9.12 3.03 -11.49
CA ARG A 73 9.47 2.80 -10.08
C ARG A 73 9.42 4.06 -9.20
N GLN A 74 9.58 5.26 -9.78
CA GLN A 74 9.47 6.52 -9.03
C GLN A 74 8.01 6.89 -8.75
N LEU A 75 7.08 6.45 -9.60
CA LEU A 75 5.65 6.68 -9.48
C LEU A 75 4.96 5.64 -8.60
N MET A 76 5.52 4.43 -8.53
CA MET A 76 4.96 3.34 -7.73
C MET A 76 5.51 3.40 -6.30
N PRO A 77 4.69 3.07 -5.29
CA PRO A 77 5.20 2.88 -3.94
C PRO A 77 6.16 1.70 -3.92
N LYS A 78 7.10 1.72 -3.00
CA LYS A 78 7.88 0.52 -2.68
C LYS A 78 6.91 -0.57 -2.22
N SER A 79 7.13 -1.80 -2.69
CA SER A 79 6.32 -2.94 -2.24
C SER A 79 6.43 -3.07 -0.72
N LYS A 80 5.31 -2.95 -0.04
CA LYS A 80 5.22 -3.15 1.41
C LYS A 80 5.01 -4.65 1.66
N THR A 81 6.08 -5.41 1.65
CA THR A 81 6.10 -6.82 2.07
C THR A 81 6.74 -6.94 3.44
N ALA A 82 6.46 -8.01 4.18
CA ALA A 82 7.10 -8.29 5.47
C ALA A 82 8.63 -8.21 5.37
N LEU A 83 9.23 -8.77 4.32
CA LEU A 83 10.68 -8.74 4.11
C LEU A 83 11.21 -7.33 3.83
N SER A 84 10.48 -6.48 3.08
CA SER A 84 10.93 -5.11 2.81
C SER A 84 10.89 -4.26 4.08
N VAL A 85 9.85 -4.43 4.91
CA VAL A 85 9.73 -3.74 6.21
C VAL A 85 10.77 -4.26 7.20
N ALA A 86 11.04 -5.58 7.21
CA ALA A 86 12.12 -6.15 8.02
C ALA A 86 13.48 -5.53 7.66
N GLY A 87 13.78 -5.37 6.37
CA GLY A 87 15.00 -4.69 5.91
C GLY A 87 15.10 -3.24 6.40
N GLU A 88 13.98 -2.50 6.43
CA GLU A 88 13.95 -1.12 6.97
C GLU A 88 14.21 -1.07 8.48
N LEU A 89 13.71 -2.06 9.22
CA LEU A 89 13.76 -2.09 10.69
C LEU A 89 15.00 -2.82 11.26
N SER A 90 15.69 -3.64 10.48
CA SER A 90 16.80 -4.49 10.93
C SER A 90 17.96 -3.74 11.61
N GLY A 91 18.13 -2.45 11.31
CA GLY A 91 19.11 -1.60 11.97
C GLY A 91 18.72 -1.12 13.38
N THR A 92 17.40 -1.16 13.70
CA THR A 92 16.86 -0.61 14.97
C THR A 92 16.13 -1.63 15.82
N VAL A 93 15.62 -2.69 15.21
CA VAL A 93 14.83 -3.74 15.88
C VAL A 93 15.50 -5.08 15.65
N LYS A 94 15.82 -5.77 16.74
CA LYS A 94 16.36 -7.14 16.73
C LYS A 94 15.55 -8.00 17.69
N GLY A 95 14.96 -9.06 17.18
CA GLY A 95 14.17 -10.00 17.98
C GLY A 95 15.01 -10.73 19.02
N ASN A 96 16.23 -11.15 18.67
CA ASN A 96 17.16 -11.87 19.54
C ASN A 96 16.52 -13.10 20.20
N GLY A 97 15.62 -13.80 19.52
CA GLY A 97 14.88 -14.94 20.05
C GLY A 97 13.83 -14.61 21.11
N ARG A 98 13.51 -13.32 21.33
CA ARG A 98 12.42 -12.95 22.25
C ARG A 98 11.09 -13.48 21.75
N LYS A 99 10.30 -14.01 22.67
CA LYS A 99 9.03 -14.69 22.36
C LYS A 99 7.90 -13.71 22.19
N VAL A 100 7.16 -13.84 21.11
CA VAL A 100 6.01 -12.99 20.79
C VAL A 100 4.80 -13.84 20.42
N TYR A 101 3.63 -13.44 20.93
CA TYR A 101 2.34 -13.99 20.53
C TYR A 101 1.59 -12.97 19.68
N VAL A 102 0.97 -13.42 18.62
CA VAL A 102 0.19 -12.56 17.71
C VAL A 102 -1.19 -13.13 17.53
N LYS A 103 -2.21 -12.32 17.81
CA LYS A 103 -3.61 -12.65 17.51
C LYS A 103 -4.33 -11.43 16.97
N ILE A 104 -4.85 -11.56 15.75
CA ILE A 104 -5.66 -10.51 15.09
C ILE A 104 -6.98 -11.13 14.66
N SER A 105 -8.08 -10.63 15.20
CA SER A 105 -9.42 -11.00 14.76
C SER A 105 -9.77 -10.21 13.52
N GLU A 106 -9.94 -10.89 12.37
CA GLU A 106 -10.22 -10.25 11.09
C GLU A 106 -11.64 -10.52 10.61
N SER A 107 -12.31 -9.48 10.14
CA SER A 107 -13.65 -9.57 9.54
C SER A 107 -13.67 -8.97 8.13
N ILE A 108 -14.03 -9.80 7.16
CA ILE A 108 -14.19 -9.45 5.75
C ILE A 108 -15.57 -9.92 5.32
N SER A 109 -16.66 -9.19 5.62
CA SER A 109 -18.06 -9.57 5.31
C SER A 109 -18.49 -10.96 5.79
N THR A 110 -17.55 -11.88 5.92
CA THR A 110 -17.62 -13.24 6.48
C THR A 110 -16.40 -13.47 7.34
N PRO A 111 -16.47 -14.31 8.39
CA PRO A 111 -15.30 -14.67 9.19
C PRO A 111 -14.17 -15.15 8.28
N ALA A 112 -13.02 -14.48 8.33
CA ALA A 112 -11.87 -14.87 7.53
C ALA A 112 -11.26 -16.16 8.11
N ILE A 113 -11.30 -17.24 7.33
CA ILE A 113 -10.64 -18.51 7.70
C ILE A 113 -9.11 -18.38 7.61
N ASP A 114 -8.64 -17.38 6.86
CA ASP A 114 -7.25 -17.16 6.49
C ASP A 114 -6.89 -15.69 6.82
N PRO A 115 -6.35 -15.43 8.03
CA PRO A 115 -6.06 -14.08 8.50
C PRO A 115 -4.84 -13.49 7.78
N ALA A 116 -5.04 -12.41 7.04
CA ALA A 116 -4.00 -11.77 6.23
C ALA A 116 -3.07 -10.86 7.06
N ALA A 117 -3.64 -10.05 7.95
CA ALA A 117 -2.87 -9.13 8.80
C ALA A 117 -2.00 -9.90 9.82
N GLU A 118 -2.59 -10.91 10.47
CA GLU A 118 -1.87 -11.76 11.44
C GLU A 118 -0.70 -12.47 10.76
N THR A 119 -0.94 -13.06 9.58
CA THR A 119 0.09 -13.78 8.81
C THR A 119 1.25 -12.88 8.41
N GLU A 120 0.98 -11.68 7.89
CA GLU A 120 2.05 -10.77 7.48
C GLU A 120 2.82 -10.21 8.67
N LEU A 121 2.16 -9.95 9.81
CA LEU A 121 2.84 -9.55 11.04
C LEU A 121 3.75 -10.67 11.58
N LYS A 122 3.28 -11.93 11.63
CA LYS A 122 4.10 -13.09 12.03
C LYS A 122 5.33 -13.23 11.13
N LYS A 123 5.17 -13.13 9.80
CA LYS A 123 6.30 -13.16 8.85
C LYS A 123 7.33 -12.07 9.11
N LEU A 124 6.88 -10.84 9.39
CA LEU A 124 7.76 -9.72 9.71
C LEU A 124 8.54 -9.96 11.00
N LEU A 125 7.88 -10.42 12.06
CA LEU A 125 8.50 -10.70 13.36
C LEU A 125 9.56 -11.80 13.24
N ILE A 126 9.26 -12.89 12.53
CA ILE A 126 10.22 -13.97 12.24
C ILE A 126 11.43 -13.42 11.47
N ALA A 127 11.21 -12.59 10.45
CA ALA A 127 12.28 -11.99 9.66
C ALA A 127 13.18 -11.04 10.48
N LEU A 128 12.66 -10.48 11.58
CA LEU A 128 13.42 -9.66 12.54
C LEU A 128 14.08 -10.48 13.66
N GLY A 129 13.93 -11.80 13.65
CA GLY A 129 14.56 -12.71 14.61
C GLY A 129 13.80 -12.88 15.93
N PHE A 130 12.49 -12.59 15.95
CA PHE A 130 11.62 -12.98 17.07
C PHE A 130 11.19 -14.45 16.92
N GLU A 131 10.93 -15.11 18.03
CA GLU A 131 10.28 -16.41 18.11
C GLU A 131 8.77 -16.21 18.27
N VAL A 132 7.99 -16.58 17.26
CA VAL A 132 6.52 -16.51 17.30
C VAL A 132 6.00 -17.77 17.97
N VAL A 133 5.32 -17.62 19.11
CA VAL A 133 4.76 -18.74 19.89
C VAL A 133 3.24 -18.82 19.74
N GLU A 134 2.70 -20.03 19.85
CA GLU A 134 1.25 -20.28 19.75
C GLU A 134 0.53 -20.17 21.10
N ASP A 135 1.23 -20.30 22.21
CA ASP A 135 0.65 -20.08 23.53
C ASP A 135 0.97 -18.66 24.03
N ARG A 136 -0.08 -17.94 24.42
CA ARG A 136 0.01 -16.60 24.98
C ARG A 136 0.83 -16.56 26.26
N GLN A 137 0.85 -17.65 27.04
CA GLN A 137 1.56 -17.71 28.32
C GLN A 137 3.08 -17.76 28.16
N ASP A 138 3.55 -18.26 27.00
CA ASP A 138 4.98 -18.36 26.70
C ASP A 138 5.57 -17.07 26.17
N ALA A 139 4.75 -16.07 25.85
CA ALA A 139 5.17 -14.86 25.17
C ALA A 139 5.61 -13.76 26.16
N GLU A 140 6.73 -13.11 25.83
CA GLU A 140 7.16 -11.87 26.50
C GLU A 140 6.31 -10.68 26.04
N PHE A 141 6.02 -10.64 24.74
CA PHE A 141 5.20 -9.59 24.11
C PHE A 141 3.98 -10.16 23.43
N LEU A 142 2.87 -9.42 23.51
CA LEU A 142 1.63 -9.80 22.87
C LEU A 142 1.20 -8.71 21.88
N PHE A 143 0.94 -9.10 20.64
CA PHE A 143 0.27 -8.28 19.64
C PHE A 143 -1.18 -8.75 19.53
N LEU A 144 -2.11 -7.94 20.03
CA LEU A 144 -3.54 -8.25 20.00
C LEU A 144 -4.27 -7.18 19.19
N GLY A 145 -5.07 -7.58 18.24
CA GLY A 145 -5.72 -6.63 17.35
C GLY A 145 -7.05 -7.10 16.76
N GLU A 146 -7.74 -6.13 16.16
CA GLU A 146 -8.97 -6.33 15.42
C GLU A 146 -8.89 -5.61 14.09
N GLY A 147 -9.24 -6.31 13.02
CA GLY A 147 -9.27 -5.81 11.65
C GLY A 147 -10.63 -5.95 11.01
N LEU A 148 -11.14 -4.85 10.45
CA LEU A 148 -12.37 -4.85 9.68
C LEU A 148 -12.07 -4.33 8.27
N ALA A 149 -12.49 -5.07 7.25
CA ALA A 149 -12.46 -4.61 5.88
C ALA A 149 -13.89 -4.46 5.32
N THR A 150 -14.15 -3.32 4.69
CA THR A 150 -15.43 -2.95 4.10
C THR A 150 -15.29 -2.71 2.61
N ASP A 151 -16.36 -2.99 1.86
CA ASP A 151 -16.43 -2.64 0.44
C ASP A 151 -16.39 -1.11 0.27
N SER A 152 -15.55 -0.65 -0.64
CA SER A 152 -15.39 0.78 -0.97
C SER A 152 -15.84 1.09 -2.40
N GLY A 153 -16.40 0.11 -3.09
CA GLY A 153 -16.96 0.23 -4.41
C GLY A 153 -16.27 -0.61 -5.48
N ARG A 154 -16.91 -0.67 -6.64
CA ARG A 154 -16.44 -1.41 -7.81
C ARG A 154 -16.38 -0.51 -9.03
N TYR A 155 -15.32 -0.68 -9.80
CA TYR A 155 -15.18 -0.04 -11.10
C TYR A 155 -14.70 -1.05 -12.13
N GLN A 156 -15.53 -1.31 -13.14
CA GLN A 156 -15.29 -2.36 -14.16
C GLN A 156 -14.99 -3.73 -13.49
N ASN A 157 -13.80 -4.28 -13.71
CA ASN A 157 -13.35 -5.56 -13.20
C ASN A 157 -12.57 -5.46 -11.89
N PHE A 158 -12.50 -4.28 -11.26
CA PHE A 158 -11.80 -4.06 -10.00
C PHE A 158 -12.77 -3.75 -8.87
N SER A 159 -12.53 -4.34 -7.74
CA SER A 159 -13.23 -4.05 -6.48
C SER A 159 -12.26 -3.36 -5.53
N SER A 160 -12.71 -2.32 -4.84
CA SER A 160 -11.93 -1.65 -3.80
C SER A 160 -12.41 -2.07 -2.42
N SER A 161 -11.48 -2.22 -1.51
CA SER A 161 -11.79 -2.44 -0.10
C SER A 161 -10.97 -1.50 0.77
N THR A 162 -11.60 -1.02 1.83
CA THR A 162 -10.94 -0.25 2.88
C THR A 162 -10.88 -1.09 4.14
N ALA A 163 -9.67 -1.34 4.62
CA ALA A 163 -9.43 -1.97 5.91
C ALA A 163 -9.11 -0.94 6.98
N ARG A 164 -9.60 -1.19 8.19
CA ARG A 164 -9.18 -0.54 9.43
C ARG A 164 -8.66 -1.62 10.35
N LEU A 165 -7.43 -1.47 10.81
CA LEU A 165 -6.79 -2.37 11.76
C LEU A 165 -6.40 -1.58 13.00
N GLU A 166 -6.74 -2.10 14.18
CA GLU A 166 -6.30 -1.63 15.48
C GLU A 166 -5.40 -2.69 16.11
N LEU A 167 -4.29 -2.28 16.68
CA LEU A 167 -3.30 -3.18 17.24
C LEU A 167 -2.79 -2.65 18.58
N ASN A 168 -2.77 -3.51 19.58
CA ASN A 168 -2.23 -3.25 20.89
C ASN A 168 -0.99 -4.11 21.13
N LEU A 169 0.08 -3.51 21.60
CA LEU A 169 1.30 -4.17 22.03
C LEU A 169 1.35 -4.19 23.54
N TYR A 170 1.51 -5.38 24.11
CA TYR A 170 1.63 -5.59 25.54
C TYR A 170 2.99 -6.17 25.91
N LYS A 171 3.46 -5.86 27.12
CA LYS A 171 4.47 -6.61 27.83
C LYS A 171 3.87 -7.12 29.14
N GLY A 172 3.67 -8.43 29.25
CA GLY A 172 2.88 -9.02 30.33
C GLY A 172 1.44 -8.48 30.35
N LYS A 173 1.08 -7.76 31.42
CA LYS A 173 -0.25 -7.12 31.56
C LYS A 173 -0.29 -5.64 31.16
N GLN A 174 0.87 -5.05 30.87
CA GLN A 174 0.96 -3.62 30.55
C GLN A 174 0.83 -3.39 29.04
N ILE A 175 -0.02 -2.44 28.66
CA ILE A 175 -0.09 -1.93 27.28
C ILE A 175 1.10 -0.97 27.10
N LEU A 176 1.98 -1.29 26.15
CA LEU A 176 3.09 -0.42 25.76
C LEU A 176 2.66 0.59 24.69
N LEU A 177 1.89 0.14 23.73
CA LEU A 177 1.40 0.96 22.62
C LEU A 177 0.03 0.47 22.14
N SER A 178 -0.79 1.42 21.70
CA SER A 178 -2.00 1.19 20.91
C SER A 178 -1.97 2.09 19.70
N ASP A 179 -2.21 1.55 18.51
CA ASP A 179 -2.23 2.34 17.28
C ASP A 179 -3.23 1.73 16.29
N ARG A 180 -3.62 2.53 15.30
CA ARG A 180 -4.55 2.13 14.25
C ARG A 180 -4.06 2.55 12.89
N GLN A 181 -4.43 1.77 11.87
CA GLN A 181 -4.15 2.08 10.47
C GLN A 181 -5.41 1.87 9.62
N LYS A 182 -5.53 2.69 8.59
CA LYS A 182 -6.55 2.56 7.55
C LYS A 182 -5.87 2.53 6.19
N GLU A 183 -6.17 1.51 5.40
CA GLU A 183 -5.66 1.35 4.04
C GLU A 183 -6.81 1.05 3.08
N THR A 184 -6.73 1.63 1.87
CA THR A 184 -7.66 1.30 0.78
C THR A 184 -6.87 0.67 -0.35
N VAL A 185 -7.29 -0.50 -0.78
CA VAL A 185 -6.65 -1.26 -1.86
C VAL A 185 -7.71 -1.68 -2.87
N ALA A 186 -7.35 -1.66 -4.15
CA ALA A 186 -8.15 -2.25 -5.21
C ALA A 186 -7.51 -3.54 -5.71
N GLY A 187 -8.35 -4.51 -6.04
CA GLY A 187 -7.94 -5.83 -6.53
C GLY A 187 -8.97 -6.44 -7.48
N PRO A 188 -8.69 -7.62 -8.02
CA PRO A 188 -9.59 -8.30 -8.96
C PRO A 188 -10.89 -8.75 -8.31
N SER A 189 -10.91 -8.90 -6.98
CA SER A 189 -12.12 -9.16 -6.22
C SER A 189 -12.09 -8.42 -4.89
N TYR A 190 -13.27 -8.24 -4.27
CA TYR A 190 -13.40 -7.64 -2.95
C TYR A 190 -12.56 -8.35 -1.89
N VAL A 191 -12.60 -9.69 -1.85
CA VAL A 191 -11.87 -10.49 -0.84
C VAL A 191 -10.35 -10.30 -0.97
N ILE A 192 -9.81 -10.30 -2.20
CA ILE A 192 -8.39 -10.07 -2.44
C ILE A 192 -8.01 -8.65 -2.02
N ALA A 193 -8.80 -7.64 -2.42
CA ALA A 193 -8.55 -6.26 -2.05
C ALA A 193 -8.60 -6.06 -0.51
N ALA A 194 -9.55 -6.72 0.18
CA ALA A 194 -9.70 -6.66 1.62
C ALA A 194 -8.50 -7.27 2.36
N LYS A 195 -8.06 -8.47 1.93
CA LYS A 195 -6.87 -9.13 2.50
C LYS A 195 -5.60 -8.30 2.29
N ASP A 196 -5.40 -7.76 1.10
CA ASP A 196 -4.25 -6.90 0.82
C ASP A 196 -4.27 -5.61 1.66
N ALA A 197 -5.45 -5.02 1.88
CA ALA A 197 -5.60 -3.84 2.71
C ALA A 197 -5.29 -4.13 4.19
N LEU A 198 -5.76 -5.27 4.73
CA LEU A 198 -5.46 -5.73 6.09
C LEU A 198 -3.96 -6.04 6.26
N ALA A 199 -3.36 -6.78 5.32
CA ALA A 199 -1.94 -7.10 5.33
C ALA A 199 -1.06 -5.84 5.33
N ARG A 200 -1.36 -4.86 4.46
CA ARG A 200 -0.64 -3.58 4.42
C ARG A 200 -0.82 -2.77 5.70
N SER A 201 -2.04 -2.78 6.27
CA SER A 201 -2.32 -2.11 7.55
C SER A 201 -1.47 -2.67 8.68
N SER A 202 -1.31 -4.00 8.76
CA SER A 202 -0.51 -4.64 9.81
C SER A 202 0.98 -4.31 9.69
N LEU A 203 1.53 -4.31 8.48
CA LEU A 203 2.92 -3.96 8.24
C LEU A 203 3.21 -2.49 8.57
N GLU A 204 2.28 -1.58 8.26
CA GLU A 204 2.46 -0.17 8.59
C GLU A 204 2.36 0.09 10.10
N LEU A 205 1.45 -0.58 10.81
CA LEU A 205 1.39 -0.56 12.27
C LEU A 205 2.67 -1.10 12.89
N ALA A 206 3.12 -2.27 12.44
CA ALA A 206 4.34 -2.90 12.93
C ALA A 206 5.56 -1.98 12.74
N ARG A 207 5.68 -1.31 11.60
CA ARG A 207 6.77 -0.36 11.33
C ARG A 207 6.85 0.76 12.37
N ARG A 208 5.69 1.23 12.87
CA ARG A 208 5.62 2.27 13.90
C ARG A 208 5.77 1.73 15.31
N MET A 209 5.27 0.53 15.59
CA MET A 209 5.19 -0.03 16.94
C MET A 209 6.45 -0.81 17.36
N LEU A 210 7.07 -1.56 16.42
CA LEU A 210 8.24 -2.40 16.73
C LEU A 210 9.46 -1.65 17.28
N PRO A 211 9.76 -0.39 16.90
CA PRO A 211 10.84 0.36 17.54
C PRO A 211 10.70 0.56 19.05
N ALA A 212 9.51 0.37 19.63
CA ALA A 212 9.30 0.39 21.08
C ALA A 212 9.80 -0.89 21.79
N LEU A 213 10.11 -1.95 21.05
CA LEU A 213 10.65 -3.21 21.57
C LEU A 213 12.19 -3.19 21.73
N LYS A 214 12.76 -2.05 21.98
CA LYS A 214 14.21 -1.91 22.21
C LYS A 214 14.66 -2.61 23.48
#